data_fa0756c40d69ac043ee0c824f5b8ae2f
#
_entry.id   fa0756c40d69ac043ee0c824f5b8ae2f
#
_cell.length_a   1.000
_cell.length_b   1.000
_cell.length_c   1.000
_cell.angle_alpha   90.00
_cell.angle_beta   90.00
_cell.angle_gamma   90.00
#
_symmetry.space_group_name_H-M   'P 1'
#
loop_
_entity.id
_entity.type
_entity.pdbx_description
1 polymer ?
#
loop_
_entity_poly.entity_id
_entity_poly.type
_entity_poly.pdbx_seq_one_letter_code
_entity_poly.pdbx_strand_id
1 'polypeptide(L)'
;DQHNAHERVLYEKKYAEYRQQEILTQGLLVPVNIEVTLAEKKIIEKHFDLLNKLGIKIESFGSNSYIVTELPLLLKNLPGQVIVREIIDRLLENDRKLQPADLIDDLITLMSCKAAIKAGKYLDMREMIELVAELFNTENPERCPHGRPIIIHISNEDIARSMGR
;
A
#
# COMPACT_ATOMS: atom_id res chain seq x y z
N ASP A 1 9.65 -14.75 4.01
CA ASP A 1 10.17 -13.40 3.64
C ASP A 1 9.42 -12.33 4.42
N GLN A 2 10.13 -11.58 5.28
CA GLN A 2 9.53 -10.57 6.17
C GLN A 2 8.87 -9.40 5.43
N HIS A 3 9.45 -8.99 4.30
CA HIS A 3 8.91 -7.89 3.50
C HIS A 3 7.57 -8.29 2.87
N ASN A 4 7.53 -9.43 2.18
CA ASN A 4 6.33 -9.96 1.56
C ASN A 4 5.23 -10.29 2.60
N ALA A 5 5.62 -10.78 3.78
CA ALA A 5 4.71 -11.03 4.90
C ALA A 5 4.05 -9.72 5.38
N HIS A 6 4.86 -8.69 5.61
CA HIS A 6 4.33 -7.40 6.07
C HIS A 6 3.48 -6.70 5.02
N GLU A 7 3.83 -6.80 3.72
CA GLU A 7 2.96 -6.33 2.63
C GLU A 7 1.56 -6.97 2.70
N ARG A 8 1.48 -8.30 2.91
CA ARG A 8 0.20 -9.01 3.03
C ARG A 8 -0.60 -8.55 4.23
N VAL A 9 0.02 -8.47 5.39
CA VAL A 9 -0.63 -8.01 6.63
C VAL A 9 -1.19 -6.60 6.46
N LEU A 10 -0.39 -5.67 5.97
CA LEU A 10 -0.81 -4.28 5.77
C LEU A 10 -1.92 -4.15 4.73
N TYR A 11 -1.83 -4.90 3.64
CA TYR A 11 -2.83 -4.92 2.58
C TYR A 11 -4.20 -5.34 3.14
N GLU A 12 -4.29 -6.48 3.83
CA GLU A 12 -5.58 -6.96 4.34
C GLU A 12 -6.16 -6.06 5.42
N LYS A 13 -5.32 -5.53 6.32
CA LYS A 13 -5.74 -4.53 7.30
C LYS A 13 -6.33 -3.29 6.60
N LYS A 14 -5.63 -2.77 5.61
CA LYS A 14 -6.05 -1.56 4.90
C LYS A 14 -7.30 -1.79 4.06
N TYR A 15 -7.40 -2.97 3.45
CA TYR A 15 -8.59 -3.33 2.69
C TYR A 15 -9.84 -3.46 3.58
N ALA A 16 -9.68 -4.03 4.79
CA ALA A 16 -10.74 -4.11 5.79
C ALA A 16 -11.18 -2.70 6.26
N GLU A 17 -10.22 -1.82 6.59
CA GLU A 17 -10.50 -0.42 6.94
C GLU A 17 -11.24 0.32 5.82
N TYR A 18 -10.82 0.12 4.57
CA TYR A 18 -11.49 0.73 3.40
C TYR A 18 -12.95 0.27 3.30
N ARG A 19 -13.21 -1.04 3.44
CA ARG A 19 -14.57 -1.59 3.39
C ARG A 19 -15.47 -1.06 4.52
N GLN A 20 -14.90 -0.84 5.70
CA GLN A 20 -15.61 -0.30 6.86
C GLN A 20 -15.70 1.23 6.84
N GLN A 21 -15.05 1.91 5.88
CA GLN A 21 -14.91 3.37 5.79
C GLN A 21 -14.22 3.98 7.03
N GLU A 22 -13.29 3.25 7.62
CA GLU A 22 -12.58 3.60 8.87
C GLU A 22 -11.08 3.82 8.65
N ILE A 23 -10.67 4.30 7.45
CA ILE A 23 -9.26 4.57 7.20
C ILE A 23 -8.77 5.68 8.12
N LEU A 24 -7.85 5.33 9.00
CA LEU A 24 -7.18 6.28 9.87
C LEU A 24 -6.27 7.20 9.06
N THR A 25 -6.44 8.51 9.26
CA THR A 25 -5.64 9.55 8.61
C THR A 25 -4.78 10.31 9.60
N GLN A 26 -3.77 10.98 9.09
CA GLN A 26 -2.93 11.93 9.82
C GLN A 26 -2.87 13.25 9.07
N GLY A 27 -3.18 14.34 9.77
CA GLY A 27 -2.95 15.69 9.27
C GLY A 27 -1.46 15.97 9.11
N LEU A 28 -1.10 16.60 8.01
CA LEU A 28 0.27 17.01 7.73
C LEU A 28 0.55 18.35 8.41
N LEU A 29 1.64 18.44 9.19
CA LEU A 29 2.08 19.70 9.80
C LEU A 29 2.39 20.76 8.74
N VAL A 30 2.95 20.33 7.63
CA VAL A 30 3.17 21.16 6.43
C VAL A 30 2.43 20.49 5.28
N PRO A 31 1.37 21.13 4.75
CA PRO A 31 0.65 20.59 3.61
C PRO A 31 1.57 20.39 2.41
N VAL A 32 1.32 19.33 1.64
CA VAL A 32 2.07 19.04 0.42
C VAL A 32 1.44 19.77 -0.73
N ASN A 33 2.18 20.72 -1.32
CA ASN A 33 1.77 21.37 -2.56
C ASN A 33 2.28 20.56 -3.76
N ILE A 34 1.38 20.28 -4.71
CA ILE A 34 1.68 19.61 -5.97
C ILE A 34 1.20 20.44 -7.16
N GLU A 35 2.10 20.71 -8.07
CA GLU A 35 1.74 21.25 -9.39
C GLU A 35 1.33 20.10 -10.30
N VAL A 36 0.29 20.30 -11.08
CA VAL A 36 -0.30 19.26 -11.92
C VAL A 36 -0.48 19.70 -13.35
N THR A 37 -0.29 18.78 -14.26
CA THR A 37 -0.66 18.94 -15.68
C THR A 37 -2.19 18.90 -15.84
N LEU A 38 -2.68 19.28 -17.00
CA LEU A 38 -4.11 19.19 -17.31
C LEU A 38 -4.64 17.74 -17.26
N ALA A 39 -3.81 16.77 -17.63
CA ALA A 39 -4.17 15.35 -17.55
C ALA A 39 -4.28 14.87 -16.09
N GLU A 40 -3.31 15.21 -15.27
CA GLU A 40 -3.32 14.90 -13.83
C GLU A 40 -4.49 15.57 -13.11
N LYS A 41 -4.78 16.82 -13.45
CA LYS A 41 -5.94 17.54 -12.91
C LYS A 41 -7.24 16.77 -13.19
N LYS A 42 -7.48 16.40 -14.43
CA LYS A 42 -8.67 15.63 -14.82
C LYS A 42 -8.79 14.30 -14.09
N ILE A 43 -7.67 13.59 -13.88
CA ILE A 43 -7.67 12.31 -13.19
C ILE A 43 -7.93 12.47 -11.70
N ILE A 44 -7.36 13.50 -11.06
CA ILE A 44 -7.63 13.84 -9.65
C ILE A 44 -9.12 14.17 -9.48
N GLU A 45 -9.66 15.04 -10.33
CA GLU A 45 -11.08 15.43 -10.27
C GLU A 45 -12.00 14.21 -10.46
N LYS A 46 -11.68 13.33 -11.39
CA LYS A 46 -12.43 12.09 -11.64
C LYS A 46 -12.44 11.15 -10.44
N HIS A 47 -11.32 11.03 -9.73
CA HIS A 47 -11.14 10.10 -8.62
C HIS A 47 -11.13 10.79 -7.24
N PHE A 48 -11.65 12.01 -7.16
CA PHE A 48 -11.64 12.81 -5.93
C PHE A 48 -12.27 12.07 -4.74
N ASP A 49 -13.44 11.48 -4.93
CA ASP A 49 -14.13 10.72 -3.89
C ASP A 49 -13.38 9.45 -3.48
N LEU A 50 -12.71 8.79 -4.43
CA LEU A 50 -11.88 7.64 -4.14
C LEU A 50 -10.67 8.02 -3.30
N LEU A 51 -9.97 9.10 -3.66
CA LEU A 51 -8.83 9.61 -2.89
C LEU A 51 -9.24 9.95 -1.46
N ASN A 52 -10.37 10.64 -1.27
CA ASN A 52 -10.91 10.94 0.05
C ASN A 52 -11.26 9.67 0.85
N LYS A 53 -11.88 8.67 0.22
CA LYS A 53 -12.19 7.37 0.86
C LYS A 53 -10.92 6.59 1.25
N LEU A 54 -9.84 6.77 0.51
CA LEU A 54 -8.52 6.19 0.84
C LEU A 54 -7.76 7.02 1.89
N GLY A 55 -8.35 8.10 2.42
CA GLY A 55 -7.76 8.93 3.46
C GLY A 55 -6.75 9.97 2.93
N ILE A 56 -6.80 10.28 1.64
CA ILE A 56 -5.97 11.32 1.01
C ILE A 56 -6.83 12.57 0.85
N LYS A 57 -6.65 13.55 1.74
CA LYS A 57 -7.36 14.84 1.65
C LYS A 57 -6.61 15.77 0.74
N ILE A 58 -7.20 16.02 -0.42
CA ILE A 58 -6.63 16.86 -1.46
C ILE A 58 -7.60 17.99 -1.81
N GLU A 59 -7.11 19.21 -1.93
CA GLU A 59 -7.91 20.39 -2.20
C GLU A 59 -7.28 21.19 -3.35
N SER A 60 -8.11 21.83 -4.17
CA SER A 60 -7.62 22.70 -5.24
C SER A 60 -6.97 23.95 -4.66
N PHE A 61 -5.79 24.29 -5.15
CA PHE A 61 -5.03 25.47 -4.75
C PHE A 61 -4.55 26.24 -5.96
N GLY A 62 -5.41 27.08 -6.50
CA GLY A 62 -5.15 27.81 -7.74
C GLY A 62 -5.56 27.04 -9.00
N SER A 63 -5.03 27.42 -10.16
CA SER A 63 -5.48 26.89 -11.46
C SER A 63 -4.90 25.50 -11.76
N ASN A 64 -3.63 25.25 -11.41
CA ASN A 64 -2.90 24.03 -11.76
C ASN A 64 -2.14 23.43 -10.58
N SER A 65 -2.61 23.65 -9.36
CA SER A 65 -2.01 23.10 -8.16
C SER A 65 -3.05 22.58 -7.19
N TYR A 66 -2.64 21.61 -6.38
CA TYR A 66 -3.42 21.04 -5.30
C TYR A 66 -2.61 21.04 -4.02
N ILE A 67 -3.31 21.12 -2.89
CA ILE A 67 -2.74 20.93 -1.56
C ILE A 67 -3.28 19.63 -0.98
N VAL A 68 -2.37 18.81 -0.46
CA VAL A 68 -2.72 17.63 0.33
C VAL A 68 -2.49 17.95 1.81
N THR A 69 -3.56 17.84 2.58
CA THR A 69 -3.59 18.20 4.02
C THR A 69 -3.56 16.99 4.94
N GLU A 70 -4.06 15.84 4.47
CA GLU A 70 -4.06 14.59 5.23
C GLU A 70 -3.63 13.41 4.35
N LEU A 71 -2.97 12.44 4.97
CA LEU A 71 -2.62 11.15 4.37
C LEU A 71 -3.01 10.00 5.30
N PRO A 72 -3.20 8.78 4.76
CA PRO A 72 -3.38 7.59 5.57
C PRO A 72 -2.24 7.44 6.59
N LEU A 73 -2.59 7.14 7.84
CA LEU A 73 -1.62 6.96 8.93
C LEU A 73 -0.55 5.91 8.60
N LEU A 74 -0.89 4.93 7.78
CA LEU A 74 0.02 3.92 7.23
C LEU A 74 1.24 4.54 6.54
N LEU A 75 1.08 5.70 5.90
CA LEU A 75 2.11 6.38 5.10
C LEU A 75 2.89 7.44 5.89
N LYS A 76 2.65 7.58 7.19
CA LYS A 76 3.19 8.66 8.06
C LYS A 76 4.70 8.86 8.02
N ASN A 77 5.46 7.79 7.75
CA ASN A 77 6.93 7.81 7.74
C ASN A 77 7.52 8.05 6.35
N LEU A 78 6.69 8.33 5.35
CA LEU A 78 7.10 8.50 3.97
C LEU A 78 6.98 9.96 3.54
N PRO A 79 7.81 10.43 2.61
CA PRO A 79 7.69 11.78 2.08
C PRO A 79 6.36 11.95 1.33
N GLY A 80 5.46 12.78 1.87
CA GLY A 80 4.11 12.94 1.34
C GLY A 80 4.07 13.31 -0.15
N GLN A 81 4.97 14.19 -0.60
CA GLN A 81 5.06 14.58 -2.00
C GLN A 81 5.35 13.40 -2.93
N VAL A 82 6.26 12.51 -2.53
CA VAL A 82 6.62 11.32 -3.33
C VAL A 82 5.42 10.38 -3.44
N ILE A 83 4.76 10.11 -2.32
CA ILE A 83 3.59 9.22 -2.27
C ILE A 83 2.44 9.75 -3.11
N VAL A 84 2.13 11.03 -2.98
CA VAL A 84 1.03 11.64 -3.75
C VAL A 84 1.31 11.59 -5.25
N ARG A 85 2.56 11.84 -5.66
CA ARG A 85 2.96 11.69 -7.07
C ARG A 85 2.77 10.26 -7.57
N GLU A 86 3.26 9.27 -6.86
CA GLU A 86 3.10 7.87 -7.25
C GLU A 86 1.62 7.43 -7.34
N ILE A 87 0.76 7.94 -6.47
CA ILE A 87 -0.68 7.67 -6.54
C ILE A 87 -1.29 8.30 -7.80
N ILE A 88 -0.95 9.54 -8.12
CA ILE A 88 -1.42 10.22 -9.33
C ILE A 88 -0.93 9.49 -10.58
N ASP A 89 0.34 9.10 -10.63
CA ASP A 89 0.92 8.35 -11.74
C ASP A 89 0.20 7.00 -11.92
N ARG A 90 -0.08 6.31 -10.82
CA ARG A 90 -0.80 5.04 -10.84
C ARG A 90 -2.24 5.20 -11.33
N LEU A 91 -2.93 6.27 -10.94
CA LEU A 91 -4.25 6.61 -11.44
C LEU A 91 -4.22 6.88 -12.95
N LEU A 92 -3.24 7.65 -13.44
CA LEU A 92 -3.08 7.93 -14.88
C LEU A 92 -2.84 6.67 -15.70
N GLU A 93 -1.99 5.77 -15.21
CA GLU A 93 -1.65 4.52 -15.89
C GLU A 93 -2.83 3.55 -15.99
N ASN A 94 -3.64 3.48 -14.95
CA ASN A 94 -4.62 2.41 -14.74
C ASN A 94 -6.07 2.82 -14.94
N ASP A 95 -6.38 4.11 -15.00
CA ASP A 95 -7.76 4.63 -15.10
C ASP A 95 -8.57 4.02 -16.25
N ARG A 96 -7.93 3.74 -17.39
CA ARG A 96 -8.58 3.16 -18.56
C ARG A 96 -8.41 1.66 -18.68
N LYS A 97 -7.56 1.05 -17.86
CA LYS A 97 -7.18 -0.36 -17.95
C LYS A 97 -7.91 -1.21 -16.93
N LEU A 98 -8.20 -0.63 -15.76
CA LEU A 98 -8.76 -1.35 -14.62
C LEU A 98 -10.22 -0.97 -14.39
N GLN A 99 -10.99 -1.94 -13.90
CA GLN A 99 -12.30 -1.66 -13.33
C GLN A 99 -12.14 -0.90 -11.99
N PRO A 100 -13.17 -0.19 -11.52
CA PRO A 100 -13.08 0.59 -10.29
C PRO A 100 -12.63 -0.24 -9.06
N ALA A 101 -13.07 -1.48 -8.95
CA ALA A 101 -12.67 -2.38 -7.85
C ALA A 101 -11.18 -2.73 -7.92
N ASP A 102 -10.68 -3.03 -9.11
CA ASP A 102 -9.26 -3.37 -9.34
C ASP A 102 -8.36 -2.15 -9.10
N LEU A 103 -8.85 -0.95 -9.42
CA LEU A 103 -8.14 0.30 -9.15
C LEU A 103 -7.98 0.55 -7.65
N ILE A 104 -9.02 0.27 -6.85
CA ILE A 104 -8.96 0.35 -5.39
C ILE A 104 -7.92 -0.64 -4.85
N ASP A 105 -7.96 -1.88 -5.32
CA ASP A 105 -7.03 -2.93 -4.97
C ASP A 105 -5.57 -2.54 -5.28
N ASP A 106 -5.34 -2.01 -6.47
CA ASP A 106 -4.03 -1.54 -6.93
C ASP A 106 -3.48 -0.40 -6.06
N LEU A 107 -4.32 0.57 -5.67
CA LEU A 107 -3.90 1.68 -4.79
C LEU A 107 -3.63 1.22 -3.36
N ILE A 108 -4.44 0.31 -2.81
CA ILE A 108 -4.20 -0.27 -1.47
C ILE A 108 -2.92 -1.10 -1.50
N THR A 109 -2.68 -1.87 -2.56
CA THR A 109 -1.44 -2.63 -2.77
C THR A 109 -0.23 -1.70 -2.80
N LEU A 110 -0.28 -0.60 -3.57
CA LEU A 110 0.78 0.40 -3.62
C LEU A 110 1.09 0.97 -2.23
N MET A 111 0.07 1.40 -1.49
CA MET A 111 0.24 1.97 -0.16
C MET A 111 0.86 0.95 0.82
N SER A 112 0.41 -0.29 0.78
CA SER A 112 0.91 -1.37 1.64
C SER A 112 2.37 -1.70 1.35
N CYS A 113 2.73 -1.80 0.06
CA CYS A 113 4.12 -2.02 -0.38
C CYS A 113 5.06 -0.89 0.08
N LYS A 114 4.62 0.36 -0.01
CA LYS A 114 5.42 1.52 0.42
C LYS A 114 5.64 1.55 1.93
N ALA A 115 4.64 1.18 2.72
CA ALA A 115 4.70 1.16 4.17
C ALA A 115 5.38 -0.09 4.75
N ALA A 116 5.50 -1.17 3.97
CA ALA A 116 6.07 -2.43 4.45
C ALA A 116 7.52 -2.31 4.89
N ILE A 117 7.88 -3.13 5.89
CA ILE A 117 9.26 -3.32 6.34
C ILE A 117 10.13 -3.68 5.14
N LYS A 118 11.24 -2.96 4.96
CA LYS A 118 12.14 -3.24 3.84
C LYS A 118 12.90 -4.54 4.04
N ALA A 119 13.18 -5.23 2.93
CA ALA A 119 14.01 -6.43 2.94
C ALA A 119 15.36 -6.14 3.64
N GLY A 120 15.80 -7.06 4.49
CA GLY A 120 17.05 -6.94 5.25
C GLY A 120 17.00 -6.02 6.49
N LYS A 121 15.87 -5.36 6.79
CA LYS A 121 15.71 -4.66 8.06
C LYS A 121 15.74 -5.68 9.20
N TYR A 122 16.56 -5.44 10.22
CA TYR A 122 16.58 -6.26 11.41
C TYR A 122 15.25 -6.13 12.16
N LEU A 123 14.70 -7.25 12.58
CA LEU A 123 13.56 -7.36 13.49
C LEU A 123 14.03 -8.08 14.76
N ASP A 124 13.58 -7.63 15.92
CA ASP A 124 13.78 -8.38 17.14
C ASP A 124 12.84 -9.61 17.21
N MET A 125 13.07 -10.48 18.20
CA MET A 125 12.29 -11.71 18.33
C MET A 125 10.79 -11.45 18.54
N ARG A 126 10.44 -10.40 19.25
CA ARG A 126 9.05 -10.04 19.51
C ARG A 126 8.37 -9.55 18.23
N GLU A 127 9.03 -8.64 17.49
CA GLU A 127 8.56 -8.16 16.20
C GLU A 127 8.36 -9.32 15.19
N MET A 128 9.29 -10.30 15.18
CA MET A 128 9.15 -11.49 14.32
C MET A 128 7.93 -12.33 14.68
N ILE A 129 7.71 -12.60 15.99
CA ILE A 129 6.56 -13.37 16.46
C ILE A 129 5.25 -12.65 16.14
N GLU A 130 5.18 -11.34 16.37
CA GLU A 130 4.00 -10.52 16.07
C GLU A 130 3.69 -10.55 14.57
N LEU A 131 4.70 -10.36 13.71
CA LEU A 131 4.52 -10.40 12.26
C LEU A 131 4.01 -11.77 11.77
N VAL A 132 4.57 -12.87 12.31
CA VAL A 132 4.13 -14.23 11.96
C VAL A 132 2.70 -14.48 12.43
N ALA A 133 2.35 -14.08 13.65
CA ALA A 133 1.00 -14.20 14.17
C ALA A 133 -0.02 -13.41 13.33
N GLU A 134 0.31 -12.17 12.97
CA GLU A 134 -0.52 -11.34 12.09
C GLU A 134 -0.67 -11.95 10.70
N LEU A 135 0.41 -12.50 10.13
CA LEU A 135 0.37 -13.13 8.82
C LEU A 135 -0.59 -14.32 8.78
N PHE A 136 -0.53 -15.19 9.80
CA PHE A 136 -1.43 -16.36 9.86
C PHE A 136 -2.90 -16.01 10.16
N ASN A 137 -3.18 -14.76 10.55
CA ASN A 137 -4.54 -14.24 10.66
C ASN A 137 -5.05 -13.64 9.33
N THR A 138 -4.23 -13.57 8.28
CA THR A 138 -4.64 -13.11 6.95
C THR A 138 -5.37 -14.23 6.17
N GLU A 139 -6.19 -13.84 5.19
CA GLU A 139 -6.91 -14.79 4.32
C GLU A 139 -5.93 -15.60 3.44
N ASN A 140 -4.78 -14.99 3.05
CA ASN A 140 -3.80 -15.65 2.19
C ASN A 140 -2.36 -15.46 2.72
N PRO A 141 -1.93 -16.24 3.72
CA PRO A 141 -0.61 -16.11 4.34
C PRO A 141 0.56 -16.57 3.45
N GLU A 142 0.28 -17.25 2.34
CA GLU A 142 1.33 -17.84 1.50
C GLU A 142 1.89 -16.89 0.44
N ARG A 143 1.10 -15.87 0.04
CA ARG A 143 1.46 -14.94 -1.05
C ARG A 143 1.23 -13.50 -0.67
N CYS A 144 2.15 -12.63 -1.08
CA CYS A 144 1.96 -11.18 -0.96
C CYS A 144 0.91 -10.69 -1.99
N PRO A 145 0.43 -9.44 -1.89
CA PRO A 145 -0.55 -8.88 -2.85
C PRO A 145 -0.09 -8.92 -4.32
N HIS A 146 1.23 -8.87 -4.56
CA HIS A 146 1.83 -9.01 -5.88
C HIS A 146 1.94 -10.48 -6.37
N GLY A 147 1.48 -11.46 -5.59
CA GLY A 147 1.57 -12.89 -5.91
C GLY A 147 2.92 -13.56 -5.58
N ARG A 148 3.89 -12.84 -5.01
CA ARG A 148 5.20 -13.40 -4.61
C ARG A 148 5.02 -14.32 -3.41
N PRO A 149 5.77 -15.45 -3.33
CA PRO A 149 5.69 -16.35 -2.19
C PRO A 149 6.23 -15.67 -0.92
N ILE A 150 5.54 -15.89 0.18
CA ILE A 150 5.95 -15.49 1.53
C ILE A 150 6.62 -16.67 2.24
N ILE A 151 6.03 -17.85 2.07
CA ILE A 151 6.43 -19.10 2.69
C ILE A 151 6.79 -20.10 1.59
N ILE A 152 7.85 -20.86 1.79
CA ILE A 152 8.26 -21.96 0.91
C ILE A 152 8.27 -23.23 1.78
N HIS A 153 7.57 -24.26 1.33
CA HIS A 153 7.59 -25.58 1.95
C HIS A 153 8.68 -26.45 1.29
N ILE A 154 9.56 -27.00 2.10
CA ILE A 154 10.58 -27.97 1.66
C ILE A 154 10.35 -29.23 2.46
N SER A 155 10.01 -30.33 1.78
CA SER A 155 9.79 -31.62 2.44
C SER A 155 11.12 -32.24 2.91
N ASN A 156 11.03 -33.08 3.92
CA ASN A 156 12.20 -33.88 4.36
C ASN A 156 12.77 -34.74 3.24
N GLU A 157 11.92 -35.23 2.32
CA GLU A 157 12.34 -36.02 1.14
C GLU A 157 13.12 -35.13 0.14
N ASP A 158 12.70 -33.89 -0.09
CA ASP A 158 13.42 -32.96 -0.95
C ASP A 158 14.79 -32.60 -0.38
N ILE A 159 14.85 -32.42 0.95
CA ILE A 159 16.12 -32.21 1.65
C ILE A 159 17.04 -33.44 1.50
N ALA A 160 16.52 -34.64 1.79
CA ALA A 160 17.28 -35.89 1.65
C ALA A 160 17.79 -36.07 0.21
N ARG A 161 16.92 -35.89 -0.77
CA ARG A 161 17.28 -35.96 -2.20
C ARG A 161 18.36 -34.94 -2.57
N SER A 162 18.26 -33.71 -2.07
CA SER A 162 19.26 -32.66 -2.32
C SER A 162 20.63 -32.97 -1.69
N MET A 163 20.61 -33.78 -0.61
CA MET A 163 21.83 -34.29 0.08
C MET A 163 22.32 -35.62 -0.47
N GLY A 164 21.76 -36.15 -1.58
CA GLY A 164 22.15 -37.41 -2.20
C GLY A 164 21.73 -38.67 -1.43
N ARG A 165 20.65 -38.59 -0.66
CA ARG A 165 20.09 -39.70 0.13
C ARG A 165 18.73 -40.09 -0.41
#